data_eee75dc7535e1d27c26b6b377921a0f6
#
_entry.id   eee75dc7535e1d27c26b6b377921a0f6
#
_cell.length_a   1.000
_cell.length_b   1.000
_cell.length_c   1.000
_cell.angle_alpha   90.00
_cell.angle_beta   90.00
_cell.angle_gamma   90.00
#
_symmetry.space_group_name_H-M   'P 1'
#
loop_
_entity.id
_entity.type
_entity.pdbx_description
1 polymer ?
#
loop_
_entity_poly.entity_id
_entity_poly.type
_entity_poly.pdbx_seq_one_letter_code
_entity_poly.pdbx_strand_id
1 'polypeptide(L)'
;MKEEKVFIPADGIRLEGLLSIQEAPSSRGGVICCHPHPQFGGDMSHPVVATALEAAFQEGFSTLRFNFRGVGGSEGSYGEGIGERQDVKAAADYFDSRLRGGPSLLMLVGYSFGAWAGFPVAVEDERFVGMVDC
;
A
#
# COMPACT_ATOMS: atom_id res chain seq x y z
N MET A 1 8.36 14.24 5.33
CA MET A 1 7.96 13.30 4.26
C MET A 1 7.09 14.02 3.26
N LYS A 2 7.42 13.93 2.00
CA LYS A 2 6.63 14.56 0.93
C LYS A 2 5.91 13.47 0.14
N GLU A 3 4.58 13.50 0.16
CA GLU A 3 3.77 12.52 -0.54
C GLU A 3 3.28 13.05 -1.88
N GLU A 4 3.43 12.23 -2.90
CA GLU A 4 2.98 12.51 -4.26
C GLU A 4 1.66 11.78 -4.48
N LYS A 5 0.65 12.48 -4.99
CA LYS A 5 -0.61 11.84 -5.36
C LYS A 5 -0.41 11.02 -6.63
N VAL A 6 -0.79 9.76 -6.60
CA VAL A 6 -0.65 8.84 -7.73
C VAL A 6 -1.94 8.10 -8.00
N PHE A 7 -2.07 7.56 -9.21
CA PHE A 7 -3.14 6.66 -9.56
C PHE A 7 -2.52 5.33 -10.00
N ILE A 8 -2.98 4.25 -9.37
CA ILE A 8 -2.43 2.90 -9.54
C ILE A 8 -3.36 2.12 -10.46
N PRO A 9 -2.85 1.63 -11.61
CA PRO A 9 -3.68 0.79 -12.49
C PRO A 9 -3.92 -0.56 -11.84
N ALA A 10 -5.17 -0.98 -11.78
CA ALA A 10 -5.59 -2.21 -11.13
C ALA A 10 -6.66 -2.90 -11.96
N ASP A 11 -6.23 -3.63 -13.00
CA ASP A 11 -7.10 -4.45 -13.84
C ASP A 11 -8.37 -3.70 -14.32
N GLY A 12 -8.14 -2.63 -15.06
CA GLY A 12 -9.22 -1.84 -15.66
C GLY A 12 -9.77 -0.70 -14.82
N ILE A 13 -9.34 -0.58 -13.57
CA ILE A 13 -9.72 0.55 -12.72
C ILE A 13 -8.46 1.26 -12.21
N ARG A 14 -8.64 2.46 -11.67
CA ARG A 14 -7.53 3.22 -11.06
C ARG A 14 -7.79 3.39 -9.57
N LEU A 15 -6.74 3.18 -8.79
CA LEU A 15 -6.76 3.38 -7.35
C LEU A 15 -6.03 4.67 -7.00
N GLU A 16 -6.59 5.45 -6.10
CA GLU A 16 -5.97 6.65 -5.59
C GLU A 16 -4.93 6.29 -4.53
N GLY A 17 -3.73 6.88 -4.62
CA GLY A 17 -2.69 6.61 -3.64
C GLY A 17 -1.82 7.83 -3.35
N LEU A 18 -1.01 7.69 -2.30
CA LEU A 18 0.00 8.66 -1.90
C LEU A 18 1.34 7.93 -1.77
N LEU A 19 2.32 8.41 -2.50
CA LEU A 19 3.63 7.79 -2.63
C LEU A 19 4.71 8.71 -2.11
N SER A 20 5.63 8.17 -1.30
CA SER A 20 6.85 8.90 -0.89
C SER A 20 8.06 8.03 -1.19
N ILE A 21 8.95 8.53 -2.04
CA ILE A 21 10.16 7.82 -2.43
C ILE A 21 11.35 8.41 -1.68
N GLN A 22 12.14 7.54 -1.04
CA GLN A 22 13.42 7.91 -0.48
C GLN A 22 14.42 8.16 -1.59
N GLU A 23 15.27 9.12 -1.41
CA GLU A 23 16.36 9.35 -2.36
C GLU A 23 17.44 8.29 -2.15
N ALA A 24 17.88 7.69 -3.27
CA ALA A 24 19.00 6.76 -3.23
C ALA A 24 20.26 7.52 -2.74
N PRO A 25 21.18 6.85 -1.99
CA PRO A 25 21.23 5.43 -1.66
C PRO A 25 20.57 5.06 -0.33
N SER A 26 19.83 5.96 0.30
CA SER A 26 19.31 5.74 1.65
C SER A 26 18.07 4.83 1.72
N SER A 27 17.53 4.41 0.60
CA SER A 27 16.34 3.57 0.59
C SER A 27 16.59 2.17 1.15
N ARG A 28 15.72 1.73 2.07
CA ARG A 28 15.74 0.39 2.66
C ARG A 28 14.69 -0.53 2.05
N GLY A 29 14.01 -0.09 1.02
CA GLY A 29 12.90 -0.82 0.40
C GLY A 29 11.61 -0.04 0.57
N GLY A 30 10.48 -0.73 0.46
CA GLY A 30 9.18 -0.09 0.48
C GLY A 30 8.23 -0.68 1.51
N VAL A 31 7.38 0.18 2.08
CA VAL A 31 6.31 -0.23 2.98
C VAL A 31 4.98 0.18 2.36
N ILE A 32 4.08 -0.78 2.18
CA ILE A 32 2.71 -0.55 1.71
C ILE A 32 1.80 -0.67 2.93
N CYS A 33 0.90 0.30 3.10
CA CYS A 33 -0.09 0.23 4.17
C CYS A 33 -1.50 0.10 3.60
N CYS A 34 -2.23 -0.89 4.09
CA CYS A 34 -3.60 -1.19 3.70
C CYS A 34 -4.55 -0.78 4.81
N HIS A 35 -5.52 0.07 4.48
CA HIS A 35 -6.40 0.70 5.45
C HIS A 35 -7.50 -0.23 5.98
N PRO A 36 -8.20 0.17 7.07
CA PRO A 36 -9.27 -0.65 7.65
C PRO A 36 -10.51 -0.70 6.75
N HIS A 37 -11.56 -1.35 7.24
CA HIS A 37 -12.70 -1.77 6.43
C HIS A 37 -13.34 -0.62 5.64
N PRO A 38 -13.45 -0.76 4.30
CA PRO A 38 -13.97 0.30 3.43
C PRO A 38 -15.38 0.74 3.78
N GLN A 39 -16.23 -0.19 4.23
CA GLN A 39 -17.63 0.11 4.51
C GLN A 39 -17.86 0.63 5.93
N PHE A 40 -16.80 0.72 6.74
CA PHE A 40 -16.89 1.23 8.11
C PHE A 40 -16.00 2.45 8.29
N GLY A 41 -15.91 3.28 7.25
CA GLY A 41 -15.18 4.54 7.30
C GLY A 41 -13.67 4.41 7.08
N GLY A 42 -13.18 3.24 6.71
CA GLY A 42 -11.75 3.05 6.45
C GLY A 42 -11.32 3.67 5.13
N ASP A 43 -10.20 4.38 5.17
CA ASP A 43 -9.54 4.93 3.98
C ASP A 43 -8.06 5.19 4.29
N MET A 44 -7.31 5.58 3.27
CA MET A 44 -5.86 5.80 3.40
C MET A 44 -5.50 7.00 4.28
N SER A 45 -6.47 7.83 4.64
CA SER A 45 -6.25 8.98 5.52
C SER A 45 -6.37 8.63 7.00
N HIS A 46 -6.66 7.38 7.32
CA HIS A 46 -6.79 6.94 8.71
C HIS A 46 -5.51 7.29 9.50
N PRO A 47 -5.63 7.87 10.70
CA PRO A 47 -4.45 8.30 11.46
C PRO A 47 -3.42 7.22 11.73
N VAL A 48 -3.85 5.98 11.96
CA VAL A 48 -2.94 4.85 12.19
C VAL A 48 -2.13 4.57 10.92
N VAL A 49 -2.78 4.62 9.75
CA VAL A 49 -2.10 4.43 8.46
C VAL A 49 -1.05 5.52 8.26
N ALA A 50 -1.43 6.78 8.44
CA ALA A 50 -0.54 7.91 8.25
C ALA A 50 0.66 7.84 9.20
N THR A 51 0.41 7.54 10.48
CA THR A 51 1.45 7.47 11.49
C THR A 51 2.44 6.33 11.22
N ALA A 52 1.93 5.17 10.84
CA ALA A 52 2.78 4.01 10.53
C ALA A 52 3.73 4.31 9.36
N LEU A 53 3.21 4.95 8.30
CA LEU A 53 4.04 5.28 7.15
C LEU A 53 5.03 6.39 7.43
N GLU A 54 4.66 7.38 8.24
CA GLU A 54 5.61 8.42 8.62
C GLU A 54 6.78 7.83 9.40
N ALA A 55 6.51 6.91 10.33
CA ALA A 55 7.56 6.22 11.07
C ALA A 55 8.46 5.41 10.15
N ALA A 56 7.86 4.70 9.18
CA ALA A 56 8.62 3.91 8.22
C ALA A 56 9.53 4.81 7.36
N PHE A 57 9.00 5.94 6.92
CA PHE A 57 9.79 6.87 6.11
C PHE A 57 10.98 7.41 6.89
N GLN A 58 10.78 7.73 8.16
CA GLN A 58 11.88 8.21 9.03
C GLN A 58 12.97 7.15 9.21
N GLU A 59 12.61 5.87 9.09
CA GLU A 59 13.56 4.77 9.19
C GLU A 59 14.21 4.43 7.83
N GLY A 60 13.94 5.19 6.78
CA GLY A 60 14.60 5.03 5.49
C GLY A 60 13.81 4.26 4.44
N PHE A 61 12.55 3.94 4.71
CA PHE A 61 11.71 3.25 3.73
C PHE A 61 10.97 4.24 2.83
N SER A 62 10.81 3.88 1.57
CA SER A 62 9.80 4.51 0.73
C SER A 62 8.44 3.98 1.15
N THR A 63 7.38 4.75 0.94
CA THR A 63 6.05 4.40 1.44
C THR A 63 4.97 4.56 0.38
N LEU A 64 3.98 3.68 0.44
CA LEU A 64 2.78 3.78 -0.40
C LEU A 64 1.57 3.47 0.46
N ARG A 65 0.59 4.37 0.43
CA ARG A 65 -0.75 4.11 0.93
C ARG A 65 -1.74 4.37 -0.19
N PHE A 66 -2.83 3.65 -0.18
CA PHE A 66 -3.82 3.78 -1.25
C PHE A 66 -5.21 3.49 -0.72
N ASN A 67 -6.21 3.96 -1.45
CA ASN A 67 -7.61 3.64 -1.17
C ASN A 67 -8.01 2.39 -1.95
N PHE A 68 -8.57 1.41 -1.25
CA PHE A 68 -9.15 0.25 -1.92
C PHE A 68 -10.25 0.68 -2.89
N ARG A 69 -10.58 -0.21 -3.84
CA ARG A 69 -11.64 0.04 -4.82
C ARG A 69 -12.93 0.54 -4.17
N GLY A 70 -13.53 1.54 -4.79
CA GLY A 70 -14.78 2.12 -4.31
C GLY A 70 -14.61 3.12 -3.17
N VAL A 71 -13.39 3.39 -2.71
CA VAL A 71 -13.11 4.31 -1.60
C VAL A 71 -12.48 5.59 -2.14
N GLY A 72 -12.96 6.75 -1.68
CA GLY A 72 -12.39 8.04 -2.05
C GLY A 72 -12.32 8.22 -3.57
N GLY A 73 -11.14 8.56 -4.09
CA GLY A 73 -10.90 8.73 -5.51
C GLY A 73 -10.60 7.45 -6.27
N SER A 74 -10.65 6.30 -5.62
CA SER A 74 -10.47 5.00 -6.29
C SER A 74 -11.73 4.60 -7.04
N GLU A 75 -11.54 4.06 -8.24
CA GLU A 75 -12.64 3.56 -9.06
C GLU A 75 -13.11 2.19 -8.57
N GLY A 76 -14.18 1.67 -9.17
CA GLY A 76 -14.72 0.36 -8.82
C GLY A 76 -15.65 0.42 -7.63
N SER A 77 -15.91 -0.75 -7.06
CA SER A 77 -16.81 -0.89 -5.90
C SER A 77 -16.29 -1.97 -4.96
N TYR A 78 -16.78 -1.95 -3.73
CA TYR A 78 -16.38 -2.92 -2.70
C TYR A 78 -16.47 -4.35 -3.23
N GLY A 79 -15.37 -5.10 -3.13
CA GLY A 79 -15.22 -6.45 -3.70
C GLY A 79 -15.21 -7.57 -2.67
N GLU A 80 -15.71 -7.31 -1.47
CA GLU A 80 -15.84 -8.31 -0.39
C GLU A 80 -14.52 -9.00 -0.03
N GLY A 81 -13.41 -8.29 -0.18
CA GLY A 81 -12.07 -8.78 0.12
C GLY A 81 -11.38 -9.40 -1.08
N ILE A 82 -12.11 -10.04 -1.98
CA ILE A 82 -11.51 -10.67 -3.17
C ILE A 82 -10.99 -9.61 -4.13
N GLY A 83 -11.80 -8.60 -4.43
CA GLY A 83 -11.38 -7.47 -5.26
C GLY A 83 -10.25 -6.70 -4.60
N GLU A 84 -10.31 -6.52 -3.30
CA GLU A 84 -9.28 -5.80 -2.56
C GLU A 84 -7.93 -6.51 -2.59
N ARG A 85 -7.89 -7.84 -2.66
CA ARG A 85 -6.65 -8.58 -2.88
C ARG A 85 -6.01 -8.24 -4.21
N GLN A 86 -6.81 -8.05 -5.26
CA GLN A 86 -6.31 -7.59 -6.56
C GLN A 86 -5.72 -6.20 -6.44
N ASP A 87 -6.32 -5.34 -5.63
CA ASP A 87 -5.82 -3.98 -5.39
C ASP A 87 -4.45 -4.01 -4.71
N VAL A 88 -4.25 -4.87 -3.72
CA VAL A 88 -2.95 -5.03 -3.05
C VAL A 88 -1.89 -5.49 -4.04
N LYS A 89 -2.23 -6.46 -4.89
CA LYS A 89 -1.30 -6.96 -5.91
C LYS A 89 -0.92 -5.84 -6.89
N ALA A 90 -1.91 -5.07 -7.34
CA ALA A 90 -1.67 -3.95 -8.25
C ALA A 90 -0.79 -2.88 -7.58
N ALA A 91 -1.04 -2.59 -6.31
CA ALA A 91 -0.25 -1.64 -5.56
C ALA A 91 1.21 -2.09 -5.41
N ALA A 92 1.42 -3.39 -5.15
CA ALA A 92 2.76 -3.95 -5.06
C ALA A 92 3.52 -3.82 -6.39
N ASP A 93 2.87 -4.15 -7.50
CA ASP A 93 3.47 -4.05 -8.84
C ASP A 93 3.81 -2.59 -9.17
N TYR A 94 2.89 -1.68 -8.90
CA TYR A 94 3.11 -0.26 -9.15
C TYR A 94 4.28 0.27 -8.32
N PHE A 95 4.29 -0.05 -7.04
CA PHE A 95 5.33 0.40 -6.12
C PHE A 95 6.69 -0.11 -6.55
N ASP A 96 6.77 -1.39 -6.87
CA ASP A 96 8.00 -2.00 -7.37
C ASP A 96 8.54 -1.26 -8.60
N SER A 97 7.65 -0.87 -9.51
CA SER A 97 8.04 -0.13 -10.73
C SER A 97 8.58 1.27 -10.42
N ARG A 98 8.23 1.85 -9.27
CA ARG A 98 8.67 3.18 -8.87
C ARG A 98 9.91 3.15 -7.98
N LEU A 99 10.23 2.01 -7.38
CA LEU A 99 11.42 1.87 -6.54
C LEU A 99 12.65 1.64 -7.43
N ARG A 100 13.77 2.24 -7.01
CA ARG A 100 15.01 2.18 -7.78
C ARG A 100 16.06 1.34 -7.05
N GLY A 101 17.00 0.76 -7.83
CA GLY A 101 18.21 0.17 -7.25
C GLY A 101 18.19 -1.34 -7.10
N GLY A 102 17.43 -2.05 -7.92
CA GLY A 102 17.47 -3.51 -7.94
C GLY A 102 16.19 -4.15 -7.42
N PRO A 103 16.21 -5.42 -6.98
CA PRO A 103 15.03 -6.10 -6.52
C PRO A 103 14.42 -5.36 -5.32
N SER A 104 13.12 -5.12 -5.38
CA SER A 104 12.43 -4.44 -4.29
C SER A 104 12.26 -5.37 -3.11
N LEU A 105 12.53 -4.84 -1.92
CA LEU A 105 12.15 -5.48 -0.67
C LEU A 105 10.94 -4.72 -0.15
N LEU A 106 9.83 -5.43 0.03
CA LEU A 106 8.57 -4.82 0.44
C LEU A 106 8.14 -5.35 1.80
N MET A 107 7.51 -4.49 2.57
CA MET A 107 6.81 -4.86 3.80
C MET A 107 5.37 -4.40 3.67
N LEU A 108 4.46 -5.19 4.23
CA LEU A 108 3.05 -4.84 4.26
C LEU A 108 2.64 -4.52 5.69
N VAL A 109 2.03 -3.36 5.87
CA VAL A 109 1.38 -2.99 7.12
C VAL A 109 -0.12 -2.99 6.83
N GLY A 110 -0.87 -3.79 7.59
CA GLY A 110 -2.31 -3.88 7.43
C GLY A 110 -3.02 -3.53 8.72
N TYR A 111 -4.10 -2.78 8.62
CA TYR A 111 -4.95 -2.45 9.77
C TYR A 111 -6.29 -3.14 9.59
N SER A 112 -6.59 -4.12 10.45
CA SER A 112 -7.88 -4.82 10.47
C SER A 112 -8.19 -5.44 9.08
N PHE A 113 -9.20 -4.94 8.37
CA PHE A 113 -9.54 -5.40 7.03
C PHE A 113 -8.33 -5.37 6.08
N GLY A 114 -7.48 -4.33 6.19
CA GLY A 114 -6.29 -4.22 5.37
C GLY A 114 -5.32 -5.37 5.56
N ALA A 115 -5.18 -5.87 6.77
CA ALA A 115 -4.36 -7.05 7.05
C ALA A 115 -5.02 -8.30 6.46
N TRP A 116 -6.31 -8.44 6.63
CA TRP A 116 -7.06 -9.59 6.12
C TRP A 116 -7.00 -9.69 4.59
N ALA A 117 -7.10 -8.57 3.90
CA ALA A 117 -7.02 -8.53 2.44
C ALA A 117 -5.57 -8.62 1.94
N GLY A 118 -4.63 -8.00 2.65
CA GLY A 118 -3.25 -7.85 2.19
C GLY A 118 -2.34 -9.02 2.49
N PHE A 119 -2.47 -9.63 3.66
CA PHE A 119 -1.56 -10.70 4.07
C PHE A 119 -1.55 -11.90 3.12
N PRO A 120 -2.69 -12.40 2.62
CA PRO A 120 -2.66 -13.51 1.66
C PRO A 120 -1.86 -13.18 0.39
N VAL A 121 -1.89 -11.94 -0.05
CA VAL A 121 -1.12 -11.50 -1.22
C VAL A 121 0.37 -11.47 -0.87
N ALA A 122 0.72 -10.91 0.28
CA ALA A 122 2.11 -10.79 0.70
C ALA A 122 2.77 -12.16 0.90
N VAL A 123 2.04 -13.13 1.44
CA VAL A 123 2.57 -14.49 1.66
C VAL A 123 2.96 -15.16 0.35
N GLU A 124 2.26 -14.89 -0.73
CA GLU A 124 2.51 -15.50 -2.04
C GLU A 124 3.48 -14.72 -2.91
N ASP A 125 3.92 -13.55 -2.47
CA ASP A 125 4.77 -12.65 -3.26
C ASP A 125 6.14 -12.54 -2.61
N GLU A 126 7.16 -13.07 -3.28
CA GLU A 126 8.53 -13.14 -2.77
C GLU A 126 9.15 -11.76 -2.47
N ARG A 127 8.60 -10.69 -3.04
CA ARG A 127 9.08 -9.34 -2.76
C ARG A 127 8.80 -8.93 -1.31
N PHE A 128 7.74 -9.48 -0.71
CA PHE A 128 7.39 -9.15 0.66
C PHE A 128 8.23 -9.95 1.65
N VAL A 129 9.00 -9.24 2.45
CA VAL A 129 9.90 -9.83 3.45
C VAL A 129 9.37 -9.70 4.86
N GLY A 130 8.24 -9.04 5.04
CA GLY A 130 7.62 -8.90 6.35
C GLY A 130 6.19 -8.38 6.25
N MET A 131 5.42 -8.65 7.28
CA MET A 131 4.03 -8.20 7.43
C MET A 131 3.82 -7.77 8.87
N VAL A 132 3.11 -6.65 9.04
CA VAL A 132 2.78 -6.12 10.35
C VAL A 132 1.28 -5.88 10.43
N ASP A 133 0.65 -6.37 11.48
CA ASP A 133 -0.75 -6.12 11.77
C ASP A 133 -0.82 -5.03 12.85
N CYS A 134 -1.49 -3.95 12.52
CA CYS A 134 -1.65 -2.85 13.46
C CYS A 134 -2.91 -3.03 14.31
#